data_38c1cdf462819dfd821943f2dc7fce17
#
_entry.id   38c1cdf462819dfd821943f2dc7fce17
#
_cell.length_a   1.000
_cell.length_b   1.000
_cell.length_c   1.000
_cell.angle_alpha   90.00
_cell.angle_beta   90.00
_cell.angle_gamma   90.00
#
_symmetry.space_group_name_H-M   'P 1'
#
loop_
_entity.id
_entity.type
_entity.pdbx_description
1 polymer ?
#
loop_
_entity_poly.entity_id
_entity_poly.type
_entity_poly.pdbx_seq_one_letter_code
_entity_poly.pdbx_strand_id
1 'polypeptide(L)'
;ASTPAADKDLIARCVCIKLNGGLGTSMGLQKAKSLLKIKGEDTFLDLIVRQVKHLRSISGTPVRLLLMNSFSTSADTLAYLEKYAADGFADPAQVELMQNRVPKILADGLSPASCPEQPELEWCPPGHGDLYPALLGSGWLDRLLADGVKYAFVSNSDNLGAQLDMNFLRW
;
A
#
# COMPACT_ATOMS: atom_id res chain seq x y z
N ALA A 1 -1.36 29.23 -5.06
CA ALA A 1 -0.69 29.66 -3.82
C ALA A 1 0.45 28.67 -3.55
N SER A 2 1.64 29.20 -3.16
CA SER A 2 2.78 28.33 -2.81
C SER A 2 2.54 27.67 -1.44
N THR A 3 2.90 26.38 -1.33
CA THR A 3 2.83 25.67 -0.04
C THR A 3 3.80 26.31 0.96
N PRO A 4 3.36 26.64 2.20
CA PRO A 4 4.23 27.19 3.23
C PRO A 4 5.45 26.30 3.51
N ALA A 5 6.59 26.87 3.89
CA ALA A 5 7.81 26.11 4.15
C ALA A 5 7.65 25.09 5.29
N ALA A 6 6.91 25.44 6.37
CA ALA A 6 6.61 24.53 7.46
C ALA A 6 5.80 23.29 7.00
N ASP A 7 4.88 23.47 6.06
CA ASP A 7 4.10 22.36 5.50
C ASP A 7 4.96 21.43 4.65
N LYS A 8 5.91 21.98 3.90
CA LYS A 8 6.85 21.17 3.12
C LYS A 8 7.69 20.28 4.02
N ASP A 9 8.18 20.81 5.15
CA ASP A 9 8.94 20.05 6.13
C ASP A 9 8.10 18.92 6.77
N LEU A 10 6.84 19.21 7.09
CA LEU A 10 5.91 18.18 7.61
C LEU A 10 5.65 17.08 6.57
N ILE A 11 5.37 17.44 5.31
CA ILE A 11 5.14 16.49 4.22
C ILE A 11 6.41 15.63 3.98
N ALA A 12 7.60 16.22 4.07
CA ALA A 12 8.87 15.53 3.91
C ALA A 12 9.08 14.39 4.94
N ARG A 13 8.44 14.50 6.10
CA ARG A 13 8.49 13.51 7.18
C ARG A 13 7.35 12.51 7.15
N CYS A 14 6.58 12.46 6.06
CA CYS A 14 5.45 11.56 5.89
C CYS A 14 5.78 10.41 4.95
N VAL A 15 5.18 9.25 5.24
CA VAL A 15 5.02 8.14 4.30
C VAL A 15 3.53 7.90 4.04
N CYS A 16 3.15 7.67 2.79
CA CYS A 16 1.81 7.24 2.42
C CYS A 16 1.80 5.72 2.31
N ILE A 17 1.03 5.05 3.16
CA ILE A 17 0.87 3.59 3.13
C ILE A 17 -0.53 3.26 2.66
N LYS A 18 -0.65 2.53 1.56
CA LYS A 18 -1.91 2.05 1.01
C LYS A 18 -2.06 0.55 1.26
N LEU A 19 -3.14 0.17 1.97
CA LEU A 19 -3.45 -1.22 2.26
C LEU A 19 -4.01 -1.86 0.98
N ASN A 20 -3.21 -2.74 0.37
CA ASN A 20 -3.44 -3.30 -0.97
C ASN A 20 -3.45 -4.83 -1.01
N GLY A 21 -3.68 -5.48 0.14
CA GLY A 21 -3.65 -6.94 0.25
C GLY A 21 -4.92 -7.66 -0.21
N GLY A 22 -6.00 -6.92 -0.46
CA GLY A 22 -7.30 -7.50 -0.79
C GLY A 22 -7.49 -7.77 -2.29
N LEU A 23 -7.97 -8.98 -2.61
CA LEU A 23 -8.48 -9.30 -3.93
C LEU A 23 -9.91 -8.76 -4.11
N GLY A 24 -10.27 -8.44 -5.35
CA GLY A 24 -11.62 -8.02 -5.71
C GLY A 24 -12.62 -9.19 -5.86
N THR A 25 -12.49 -10.27 -5.08
CA THR A 25 -13.27 -11.50 -5.24
C THR A 25 -14.78 -11.27 -5.12
N SER A 26 -15.22 -10.37 -4.23
CA SER A 26 -16.62 -9.95 -4.12
C SER A 26 -17.17 -9.24 -5.37
N MET A 27 -16.27 -8.79 -6.25
CA MET A 27 -16.58 -8.13 -7.52
C MET A 27 -16.22 -9.00 -8.73
N GLY A 28 -16.00 -10.31 -8.54
CA GLY A 28 -15.62 -11.26 -9.59
C GLY A 28 -14.20 -11.10 -10.11
N LEU A 29 -13.32 -10.38 -9.41
CA LEU A 29 -11.95 -10.18 -9.81
C LEU A 29 -11.00 -11.16 -9.12
N GLN A 30 -10.00 -11.63 -9.87
CA GLN A 30 -8.88 -12.41 -9.34
C GLN A 30 -7.62 -11.56 -9.15
N LYS A 31 -7.75 -10.23 -9.20
CA LYS A 31 -6.65 -9.25 -9.10
C LYS A 31 -6.83 -8.34 -7.91
N ALA A 32 -5.77 -7.61 -7.57
CA ALA A 32 -5.82 -6.57 -6.55
C ALA A 32 -6.94 -5.56 -6.84
N LYS A 33 -7.73 -5.18 -5.82
CA LYS A 33 -8.81 -4.17 -5.97
C LYS A 33 -8.31 -2.85 -6.55
N SER A 34 -7.07 -2.46 -6.23
CA SER A 34 -6.46 -1.23 -6.75
C SER A 34 -6.29 -1.22 -8.27
N LEU A 35 -6.37 -2.37 -8.93
CA LEU A 35 -6.28 -2.50 -10.38
C LEU A 35 -7.64 -2.42 -11.10
N LEU A 36 -8.73 -2.20 -10.34
CA LEU A 36 -10.03 -1.89 -10.93
C LEU A 36 -9.99 -0.58 -11.68
N LYS A 37 -10.50 -0.59 -12.91
CA LYS A 37 -10.74 0.62 -13.69
C LYS A 37 -11.94 1.37 -13.10
N ILE A 38 -11.78 2.66 -12.84
CA ILE A 38 -12.78 3.50 -12.21
C ILE A 38 -13.15 4.74 -13.04
N LYS A 39 -12.25 5.20 -13.92
CA LYS A 39 -12.53 6.33 -14.82
C LYS A 39 -11.78 6.14 -16.15
N GLY A 40 -12.50 5.74 -17.19
CA GLY A 40 -11.89 5.41 -18.48
C GLY A 40 -10.91 4.24 -18.29
N GLU A 41 -9.65 4.43 -18.64
CA GLU A 41 -8.59 3.43 -18.44
C GLU A 41 -7.88 3.52 -17.08
N ASP A 42 -8.17 4.57 -16.29
CA ASP A 42 -7.52 4.79 -15.01
C ASP A 42 -8.04 3.83 -13.93
N THR A 43 -7.11 3.23 -13.20
CA THR A 43 -7.37 2.38 -12.03
C THR A 43 -7.27 3.19 -10.73
N PHE A 44 -7.67 2.59 -9.60
CA PHE A 44 -7.37 3.16 -8.28
C PHE A 44 -5.88 3.44 -8.11
N LEU A 45 -5.02 2.51 -8.55
CA LEU A 45 -3.57 2.65 -8.41
C LEU A 45 -3.01 3.83 -9.19
N ASP A 46 -3.55 4.11 -10.39
CA ASP A 46 -3.18 5.30 -11.18
C ASP A 46 -3.46 6.59 -10.42
N LEU A 47 -4.64 6.67 -9.79
CA LEU A 47 -5.02 7.86 -9.04
C LEU A 47 -4.20 8.00 -7.74
N ILE A 48 -3.86 6.90 -7.08
CA ILE A 48 -2.95 6.90 -5.92
C ILE A 48 -1.57 7.45 -6.33
N VAL A 49 -0.99 6.93 -7.41
CA VAL A 49 0.30 7.44 -7.91
C VAL A 49 0.22 8.93 -8.23
N ARG A 50 -0.85 9.38 -8.90
CA ARG A 50 -1.06 10.82 -9.17
C ARG A 50 -1.18 11.66 -7.89
N GLN A 51 -1.86 11.17 -6.86
CA GLN A 51 -1.94 11.86 -5.56
C GLN A 51 -0.55 12.02 -4.93
N VAL A 52 0.27 10.97 -4.93
CA VAL A 52 1.63 11.05 -4.38
C VAL A 52 2.54 11.93 -5.23
N LYS A 53 2.45 11.87 -6.57
CA LYS A 53 3.15 12.80 -7.46
C LYS A 53 2.76 14.25 -7.19
N HIS A 54 1.48 14.52 -6.95
CA HIS A 54 1.03 15.86 -6.56
C HIS A 54 1.63 16.30 -5.22
N LEU A 55 1.63 15.44 -4.19
CA LEU A 55 2.31 15.74 -2.91
C LEU A 55 3.79 16.06 -3.12
N ARG A 56 4.50 15.28 -3.94
CA ARG A 56 5.91 15.53 -4.31
C ARG A 56 6.07 16.90 -5.00
N SER A 57 5.16 17.25 -5.91
CA SER A 57 5.24 18.52 -6.64
C SER A 57 5.03 19.75 -5.77
N ILE A 58 4.11 19.69 -4.81
CA ILE A 58 3.81 20.83 -3.92
C ILE A 58 4.81 20.97 -2.76
N SER A 59 5.36 19.84 -2.28
CA SER A 59 6.35 19.84 -1.20
C SER A 59 7.78 20.05 -1.70
N GLY A 60 8.07 19.64 -2.93
CA GLY A 60 9.42 19.58 -3.45
C GLY A 60 10.26 18.46 -2.83
N THR A 61 9.62 17.47 -2.19
CA THR A 61 10.27 16.38 -1.47
C THR A 61 9.82 15.00 -2.00
N PRO A 62 10.66 13.97 -1.95
CA PRO A 62 10.34 12.64 -2.44
C PRO A 62 9.46 11.85 -1.45
N VAL A 63 8.21 12.30 -1.26
CA VAL A 63 7.23 11.57 -0.42
C VAL A 63 7.15 10.12 -0.86
N ARG A 64 7.32 9.20 0.11
CA ARG A 64 7.32 7.76 -0.17
C ARG A 64 5.90 7.22 -0.23
N LEU A 65 5.66 6.35 -1.21
CA LEU A 65 4.48 5.49 -1.28
C LEU A 65 4.90 4.07 -0.91
N LEU A 66 4.21 3.46 0.05
CA LEU A 66 4.29 2.03 0.31
C LEU A 66 2.93 1.39 0.03
N LEU A 67 2.93 0.30 -0.71
CA LEU A 67 1.77 -0.54 -0.95
C LEU A 67 1.91 -1.79 -0.07
N MET A 68 1.04 -1.94 0.93
CA MET A 68 0.99 -3.15 1.73
C MET A 68 0.26 -4.23 0.92
N ASN A 69 1.04 -4.98 0.14
CA ASN A 69 0.56 -6.08 -0.68
C ASN A 69 0.45 -7.37 0.11
N SER A 70 -0.41 -8.27 -0.33
CA SER A 70 -0.39 -9.69 0.06
C SER A 70 0.32 -10.52 -1.01
N PHE A 71 0.62 -11.77 -0.69
CA PHE A 71 1.16 -12.74 -1.65
C PHE A 71 0.26 -12.91 -2.89
N SER A 72 -1.04 -12.60 -2.78
CA SER A 72 -2.00 -12.69 -3.90
C SER A 72 -2.08 -11.42 -4.74
N THR A 73 -1.58 -10.28 -4.27
CA THR A 73 -1.71 -8.99 -4.96
C THR A 73 -0.39 -8.41 -5.43
N SER A 74 0.73 -8.90 -4.90
CA SER A 74 2.08 -8.38 -5.15
C SER A 74 2.43 -8.40 -6.64
N ALA A 75 2.41 -9.56 -7.26
CA ALA A 75 2.87 -9.73 -8.65
C ALA A 75 2.12 -8.81 -9.63
N ASP A 76 0.79 -8.80 -9.57
CA ASP A 76 -0.03 -7.96 -10.45
C ASP A 76 0.20 -6.46 -10.19
N THR A 77 0.33 -6.09 -8.92
CA THR A 77 0.56 -4.69 -8.53
C THR A 77 1.91 -4.19 -9.03
N LEU A 78 2.97 -4.95 -8.82
CA LEU A 78 4.33 -4.59 -9.25
C LEU A 78 4.43 -4.53 -10.78
N ALA A 79 3.89 -5.53 -11.49
CA ALA A 79 3.83 -5.51 -12.95
C ALA A 79 3.09 -4.27 -13.49
N TYR A 80 2.01 -3.85 -12.81
CA TYR A 80 1.28 -2.65 -13.21
C TYR A 80 2.07 -1.36 -12.97
N LEU A 81 2.88 -1.31 -11.92
CA LEU A 81 3.70 -0.14 -11.58
C LEU A 81 4.87 0.08 -12.53
N GLU A 82 5.26 -0.90 -13.34
CA GLU A 82 6.35 -0.77 -14.33
C GLU A 82 6.16 0.46 -15.24
N LYS A 83 4.92 0.81 -15.59
CA LYS A 83 4.62 2.00 -16.39
C LYS A 83 4.99 3.33 -15.70
N TYR A 84 5.26 3.29 -14.39
CA TYR A 84 5.69 4.42 -13.57
C TYR A 84 7.15 4.33 -13.13
N ALA A 85 7.97 3.53 -13.81
CA ALA A 85 9.40 3.36 -13.51
C ALA A 85 10.16 4.69 -13.54
N ALA A 86 9.88 5.54 -14.53
CA ALA A 86 10.49 6.87 -14.64
C ALA A 86 10.11 7.81 -13.48
N ASP A 87 9.02 7.55 -12.79
CA ASP A 87 8.57 8.31 -11.62
C ASP A 87 9.07 7.72 -10.29
N GLY A 88 9.83 6.61 -10.33
CA GLY A 88 10.40 5.93 -9.16
C GLY A 88 9.38 5.08 -8.37
N PHE A 89 8.39 4.49 -9.06
CA PHE A 89 7.38 3.62 -8.44
C PHE A 89 7.47 2.15 -8.87
N ALA A 90 8.47 1.75 -9.66
CA ALA A 90 8.60 0.36 -10.13
C ALA A 90 9.55 -0.51 -9.30
N ASP A 91 10.39 0.07 -8.45
CA ASP A 91 11.32 -0.70 -7.61
C ASP A 91 10.57 -1.29 -6.40
N PRO A 92 10.39 -2.64 -6.34
CA PRO A 92 9.72 -3.30 -5.22
C PRO A 92 10.35 -2.95 -3.86
N ALA A 93 11.69 -2.81 -3.81
CA ALA A 93 12.41 -2.47 -2.59
C ALA A 93 12.09 -1.05 -2.07
N GLN A 94 11.42 -0.22 -2.87
CA GLN A 94 11.05 1.15 -2.52
C GLN A 94 9.55 1.35 -2.31
N VAL A 95 8.71 0.47 -2.88
CA VAL A 95 7.26 0.70 -2.92
C VAL A 95 6.45 -0.42 -2.25
N GLU A 96 7.06 -1.57 -1.96
CA GLU A 96 6.33 -2.70 -1.42
C GLU A 96 6.60 -2.94 0.06
N LEU A 97 5.53 -3.12 0.81
CA LEU A 97 5.50 -3.71 2.14
C LEU A 97 4.71 -5.01 2.04
N MET A 98 5.41 -6.15 2.12
CA MET A 98 4.73 -7.44 2.07
C MET A 98 4.08 -7.75 3.41
N GLN A 99 2.78 -8.00 3.38
CA GLN A 99 1.98 -8.47 4.50
C GLN A 99 2.32 -9.94 4.80
N ASN A 100 2.22 -10.35 6.05
CA ASN A 100 2.35 -11.74 6.46
C ASN A 100 1.22 -12.62 5.87
N ARG A 101 1.27 -13.90 6.13
CA ARG A 101 0.21 -14.87 5.80
C ARG A 101 -0.07 -15.76 7.00
N VAL A 102 -1.33 -16.15 7.15
CA VAL A 102 -1.78 -17.07 8.18
C VAL A 102 -2.53 -18.25 7.53
N PRO A 103 -2.51 -19.43 8.12
CA PRO A 103 -3.28 -20.55 7.58
C PRO A 103 -4.78 -20.28 7.72
N LYS A 104 -5.55 -20.69 6.72
CA LYS A 104 -7.00 -20.81 6.86
C LYS A 104 -7.30 -21.95 7.83
N ILE A 105 -8.38 -21.80 8.59
CA ILE A 105 -8.84 -22.81 9.54
C ILE A 105 -10.18 -23.38 9.09
N LEU A 106 -10.40 -24.65 9.35
CA LEU A 106 -11.68 -25.31 9.15
C LEU A 106 -12.69 -24.80 10.17
N ALA A 107 -13.96 -24.66 9.76
CA ALA A 107 -15.04 -24.28 10.68
C ALA A 107 -15.25 -25.34 11.76
N ASP A 108 -15.12 -26.61 11.38
CA ASP A 108 -15.19 -27.74 12.29
C ASP A 108 -13.79 -28.04 12.85
N GLY A 109 -13.66 -28.00 14.17
CA GLY A 109 -12.45 -28.39 14.89
C GLY A 109 -11.32 -27.37 14.88
N LEU A 110 -11.47 -26.23 14.17
CA LEU A 110 -10.51 -25.11 14.14
C LEU A 110 -9.06 -25.52 13.79
N SER A 111 -8.91 -26.63 13.05
CA SER A 111 -7.59 -27.07 12.55
C SER A 111 -7.23 -26.34 11.25
N PRO A 112 -5.92 -26.23 10.92
CA PRO A 112 -5.51 -25.67 9.63
C PRO A 112 -6.16 -26.41 8.45
N ALA A 113 -6.65 -25.64 7.47
CA ALA A 113 -7.18 -26.21 6.24
C ALA A 113 -6.04 -26.82 5.41
N SER A 114 -6.31 -27.95 4.76
CA SER A 114 -5.37 -28.59 3.83
C SER A 114 -6.02 -28.70 2.46
N CYS A 115 -5.27 -28.29 1.43
CA CYS A 115 -5.62 -28.37 0.03
C CYS A 115 -4.40 -28.78 -0.80
N PRO A 116 -3.98 -30.05 -0.77
CA PRO A 116 -2.73 -30.52 -1.39
C PRO A 116 -2.64 -30.24 -2.89
N GLU A 117 -3.76 -30.17 -3.59
CA GLU A 117 -3.83 -29.88 -5.01
C GLU A 117 -3.57 -28.39 -5.32
N GLN A 118 -3.84 -27.50 -4.37
CA GLN A 118 -3.65 -26.03 -4.48
C GLN A 118 -3.18 -25.45 -3.14
N PRO A 119 -1.91 -25.65 -2.75
CA PRO A 119 -1.41 -25.27 -1.42
C PRO A 119 -1.51 -23.76 -1.12
N GLU A 120 -1.54 -22.92 -2.15
CA GLU A 120 -1.71 -21.47 -2.02
C GLU A 120 -3.09 -21.10 -1.45
N LEU A 121 -4.11 -21.97 -1.64
CA LEU A 121 -5.44 -21.75 -1.07
C LEU A 121 -5.52 -22.03 0.43
N GLU A 122 -4.53 -22.66 1.01
CA GLU A 122 -4.45 -22.91 2.45
C GLU A 122 -4.17 -21.64 3.26
N TRP A 123 -3.72 -20.58 2.59
CA TRP A 123 -3.27 -19.35 3.23
C TRP A 123 -4.21 -18.18 2.96
N CYS A 124 -4.21 -17.24 3.89
CA CYS A 124 -4.86 -15.93 3.70
C CYS A 124 -4.04 -14.82 4.35
N PRO A 125 -4.22 -13.57 3.90
CA PRO A 125 -3.64 -12.42 4.58
C PRO A 125 -4.33 -12.23 5.94
N PRO A 126 -3.57 -11.86 7.02
CA PRO A 126 -4.13 -11.74 8.37
C PRO A 126 -5.08 -10.56 8.55
N GLY A 127 -5.07 -9.62 7.60
CA GLY A 127 -5.87 -8.40 7.65
C GLY A 127 -5.05 -7.14 7.96
N HIS A 128 -5.74 -6.01 8.08
CA HIS A 128 -5.10 -4.69 8.14
C HIS A 128 -4.22 -4.47 9.39
N GLY A 129 -4.53 -5.14 10.50
CA GLY A 129 -3.72 -5.07 11.73
C GLY A 129 -2.30 -5.61 11.56
N ASP A 130 -2.05 -6.39 10.53
CA ASP A 130 -0.73 -6.89 10.17
C ASP A 130 0.26 -5.80 9.72
N LEU A 131 -0.22 -4.59 9.51
CA LEU A 131 0.63 -3.43 9.19
C LEU A 131 1.79 -3.28 10.19
N TYR A 132 1.51 -3.41 11.48
CA TYR A 132 2.52 -3.21 12.53
C TYR A 132 3.60 -4.30 12.52
N PRO A 133 3.26 -5.60 12.59
CA PRO A 133 4.27 -6.65 12.52
C PRO A 133 4.97 -6.70 11.16
N ALA A 134 4.28 -6.38 10.06
CA ALA A 134 4.92 -6.32 8.73
C ALA A 134 5.94 -5.19 8.63
N LEU A 135 5.64 -3.99 9.12
CA LEU A 135 6.60 -2.87 9.17
C LEU A 135 7.85 -3.23 9.98
N LEU A 136 7.65 -3.86 11.14
CA LEU A 136 8.75 -4.24 12.03
C LEU A 136 9.57 -5.38 11.43
N GLY A 137 8.91 -6.48 11.02
CA GLY A 137 9.58 -7.69 10.55
C GLY A 137 10.28 -7.55 9.20
N SER A 138 9.82 -6.64 8.35
CA SER A 138 10.44 -6.35 7.05
C SER A 138 11.65 -5.41 7.12
N GLY A 139 11.89 -4.76 8.27
CA GLY A 139 12.87 -3.70 8.42
C GLY A 139 12.45 -2.34 7.84
N TRP A 140 11.21 -2.23 7.33
CA TRP A 140 10.72 -0.95 6.81
C TRP A 140 10.64 0.13 7.89
N LEU A 141 10.29 -0.24 9.13
CA LEU A 141 10.25 0.73 10.23
C LEU A 141 11.60 1.41 10.43
N ASP A 142 12.68 0.62 10.51
CA ASP A 142 14.05 1.15 10.71
C ASP A 142 14.48 2.03 9.55
N ARG A 143 14.15 1.63 8.31
CA ARG A 143 14.45 2.44 7.12
C ARG A 143 13.71 3.77 7.13
N LEU A 144 12.41 3.77 7.44
CA LEU A 144 11.60 4.98 7.52
C LEU A 144 12.12 5.93 8.60
N LEU A 145 12.48 5.39 9.78
CA LEU A 145 13.06 6.19 10.87
C LEU A 145 14.42 6.77 10.48
N ALA A 146 15.29 5.99 9.82
CA ALA A 146 16.58 6.45 9.31
C ALA A 146 16.42 7.57 8.26
N ASP A 147 15.38 7.51 7.43
CA ASP A 147 15.04 8.54 6.44
C ASP A 147 14.35 9.77 7.07
N GLY A 148 14.20 9.82 8.41
CA GLY A 148 13.59 10.93 9.14
C GLY A 148 12.06 10.99 9.06
N VAL A 149 11.40 9.92 8.63
CA VAL A 149 9.94 9.82 8.61
C VAL A 149 9.41 9.76 10.05
N LYS A 150 8.39 10.54 10.34
CA LYS A 150 7.75 10.62 11.66
C LYS A 150 6.26 10.28 11.62
N TYR A 151 5.64 10.43 10.46
CA TYR A 151 4.20 10.29 10.29
C TYR A 151 3.90 9.31 9.17
N ALA A 152 2.98 8.39 9.42
CA ALA A 152 2.46 7.48 8.42
C ALA A 152 0.98 7.78 8.15
N PHE A 153 0.67 8.14 6.92
CA PHE A 153 -0.71 8.24 6.46
C PHE A 153 -1.14 6.90 5.89
N VAL A 154 -2.03 6.21 6.59
CA VAL A 154 -2.49 4.86 6.24
C VAL A 154 -3.93 4.92 5.74
N SER A 155 -4.22 4.28 4.62
CA SER A 155 -5.58 4.14 4.10
C SER A 155 -5.72 2.95 3.15
N ASN A 156 -6.96 2.50 2.92
CA ASN A 156 -7.22 1.48 1.92
C ASN A 156 -6.91 1.98 0.51
N SER A 157 -6.46 1.08 -0.36
CA SER A 157 -6.14 1.40 -1.76
C SER A 157 -7.38 1.70 -2.61
N ASP A 158 -8.56 1.22 -2.20
CA ASP A 158 -9.85 1.50 -2.84
C ASP A 158 -10.58 2.73 -2.24
N ASN A 159 -9.96 3.46 -1.31
CA ASN A 159 -10.47 4.70 -0.75
C ASN A 159 -9.69 5.92 -1.25
N LEU A 160 -10.10 6.47 -2.39
CA LEU A 160 -9.47 7.66 -2.97
C LEU A 160 -9.80 8.97 -2.23
N GLY A 161 -10.87 8.99 -1.45
CA GLY A 161 -11.22 10.13 -0.61
C GLY A 161 -10.28 10.30 0.58
N ALA A 162 -9.58 9.25 0.98
CA ALA A 162 -8.58 9.32 2.02
C ALA A 162 -7.28 9.94 1.47
N GLN A 163 -7.11 11.22 1.71
CA GLN A 163 -5.93 12.01 1.32
C GLN A 163 -5.23 12.56 2.56
N LEU A 164 -3.92 12.79 2.44
CA LEU A 164 -3.14 13.45 3.47
C LEU A 164 -3.61 14.89 3.61
N ASP A 165 -4.30 15.21 4.71
CA ASP A 165 -4.79 16.56 5.00
C ASP A 165 -3.80 17.29 5.89
N MET A 166 -3.33 18.44 5.40
CA MET A 166 -2.37 19.28 6.11
C MET A 166 -2.91 19.87 7.41
N ASN A 167 -4.23 20.05 7.52
CA ASN A 167 -4.83 20.54 8.77
C ASN A 167 -4.70 19.51 9.89
N PHE A 168 -4.88 18.22 9.57
CA PHE A 168 -4.62 17.15 10.54
C PHE A 168 -3.12 17.00 10.86
N LEU A 169 -2.27 17.14 9.86
CA LEU A 169 -0.83 16.94 10.04
C LEU A 169 -0.18 18.04 10.90
N ARG A 170 -0.77 19.25 10.92
CA ARG A 170 -0.30 20.39 11.75
C ARG A 170 -0.73 20.29 13.21
N TRP A 171 -1.69 19.43 13.53
CA TRP A 171 -2.19 19.20 14.89
C TRP A 171 -1.24 18.29 15.66
#